data_e3117d8dfd592074091cc980dbc1fc27
#
_entry.id   e3117d8dfd592074091cc980dbc1fc27
#
_cell.length_a   1.000
_cell.length_b   1.000
_cell.length_c   1.000
_cell.angle_alpha   90.00
_cell.angle_beta   90.00
_cell.angle_gamma   90.00
#
_symmetry.space_group_name_H-M   'P 1'
#
loop_
_entity.id
_entity.type
_entity.pdbx_description
1 polymer ?
#
loop_
_entity_poly.entity_id
_entity_poly.type
_entity_poly.pdbx_seq_one_letter_code
_entity_poly.pdbx_strand_id
1 'polypeptide(L)'
;MKPDSARTAYAGKLFDVTVERWGEHEREIVEHPGAVAVVAVDTEGLLTLVRQRREAARKHLLELPAGTLEHGERPYDSARRELEEETGLTGGTWHQLAAFYTTPGFCREQMHLFVAHALERGRSSPEADEELEVVRWPANEIAARLHELEDAKTLAGLLLYLHEADASTSL
;
A
#
# COMPACT_ATOMS: atom_id res chain seq x y z
N MET A 1 -14.99 -4.83 -20.23
CA MET A 1 -16.43 -4.46 -20.14
C MET A 1 -16.50 -2.95 -19.96
N LYS A 2 -17.52 -2.29 -20.50
CA LYS A 2 -17.72 -0.83 -20.37
C LYS A 2 -19.16 -0.57 -19.93
N PRO A 3 -19.43 0.47 -19.11
CA PRO A 3 -20.79 0.87 -18.79
C PRO A 3 -21.50 1.45 -20.02
N ASP A 4 -22.83 1.45 -20.01
CA ASP A 4 -23.66 2.06 -21.07
C ASP A 4 -23.57 3.59 -21.03
N SER A 5 -23.44 4.15 -19.82
CA SER A 5 -23.17 5.56 -19.59
C SER A 5 -22.53 5.76 -18.21
N ALA A 6 -21.85 6.89 -18.02
CA ALA A 6 -21.28 7.30 -16.76
C ALA A 6 -21.44 8.80 -16.55
N ARG A 7 -21.62 9.23 -15.31
CA ARG A 7 -21.59 10.64 -14.90
C ARG A 7 -20.81 10.79 -13.60
N THR A 8 -20.06 11.85 -13.45
CA THR A 8 -19.42 12.20 -12.19
C THR A 8 -20.45 12.74 -11.20
N ALA A 9 -20.56 12.13 -10.05
CA ALA A 9 -21.41 12.57 -8.94
C ALA A 9 -20.65 13.46 -7.94
N TYR A 10 -19.36 13.20 -7.78
CA TYR A 10 -18.47 13.99 -6.93
C TYR A 10 -17.09 14.00 -7.56
N ALA A 11 -16.43 15.17 -7.57
CA ALA A 11 -15.03 15.34 -7.99
C ALA A 11 -14.23 15.87 -6.81
N GLY A 12 -13.31 15.06 -6.31
CA GLY A 12 -12.46 15.36 -5.15
C GLY A 12 -11.00 15.60 -5.51
N LYS A 13 -10.18 15.81 -4.51
CA LYS A 13 -8.72 15.91 -4.69
C LYS A 13 -8.07 14.54 -4.84
N LEU A 14 -8.50 13.57 -4.04
CA LEU A 14 -7.92 12.22 -3.99
C LEU A 14 -8.65 11.25 -4.89
N PHE A 15 -9.98 11.32 -4.93
CA PHE A 15 -10.81 10.40 -5.71
C PHE A 15 -12.07 11.10 -6.22
N ASP A 16 -12.62 10.54 -7.28
CA ASP A 16 -13.92 10.92 -7.81
C ASP A 16 -14.95 9.82 -7.48
N VAL A 17 -16.23 10.18 -7.50
CA VAL A 17 -17.32 9.20 -7.48
C VAL A 17 -18.09 9.31 -8.79
N THR A 18 -18.15 8.21 -9.53
CA THR A 18 -18.95 8.10 -10.75
C THR A 18 -20.19 7.25 -10.50
N VAL A 19 -21.29 7.60 -11.19
CA VAL A 19 -22.47 6.75 -11.27
C VAL A 19 -22.51 6.18 -12.67
N GLU A 20 -22.38 4.87 -12.77
CA GLU A 20 -22.31 4.11 -14.00
C GLU A 20 -23.60 3.30 -14.22
N ARG A 21 -24.08 3.28 -15.46
CA ARG A 21 -25.21 2.44 -15.87
C ARG A 21 -24.71 1.16 -16.54
N TRP A 22 -25.22 0.04 -16.05
CA TRP A 22 -24.93 -1.30 -16.53
C TRP A 22 -26.25 -2.05 -16.77
N GLY A 23 -26.79 -1.94 -18.00
CA GLY A 23 -28.15 -2.42 -18.29
C GLY A 23 -29.21 -1.68 -17.45
N GLU A 24 -29.95 -2.43 -16.63
CA GLU A 24 -31.00 -1.87 -15.76
C GLU A 24 -30.46 -1.39 -14.40
N HIS A 25 -29.17 -1.55 -14.13
CA HIS A 25 -28.57 -1.24 -12.82
C HIS A 25 -27.72 0.02 -12.88
N GLU A 26 -27.81 0.84 -11.85
CA GLU A 26 -26.83 1.89 -11.55
C GLU A 26 -25.84 1.39 -10.49
N ARG A 27 -24.55 1.84 -10.62
CA ARG A 27 -23.48 1.54 -9.69
C ARG A 27 -22.73 2.81 -9.36
N GLU A 28 -22.52 3.03 -8.08
CA GLU A 28 -21.66 4.10 -7.56
C GLU A 28 -20.23 3.54 -7.45
N ILE A 29 -19.30 4.17 -8.15
CA ILE A 29 -17.91 3.72 -8.23
C ILE A 29 -17.00 4.84 -7.73
N VAL A 30 -16.13 4.50 -6.78
CA VAL A 30 -15.03 5.37 -6.37
C VAL A 30 -13.88 5.17 -7.36
N GLU A 31 -13.58 6.23 -8.11
CA GLU A 31 -12.43 6.27 -9.00
C GLU A 31 -11.18 6.66 -8.20
N HIS A 32 -10.19 5.80 -8.19
CA HIS A 32 -8.94 5.99 -7.45
C HIS A 32 -7.75 5.74 -8.39
N PRO A 33 -6.68 6.55 -8.33
CA PRO A 33 -5.51 6.39 -9.22
C PRO A 33 -4.76 5.07 -9.02
N GLY A 34 -4.97 4.40 -7.90
CA GLY A 34 -4.22 3.25 -7.44
C GLY A 34 -3.24 3.64 -6.35
N ALA A 35 -2.63 2.64 -5.74
CA ALA A 35 -1.69 2.83 -4.66
C ALA A 35 -0.57 1.78 -4.67
N VAL A 36 0.50 2.05 -3.94
CA VAL A 36 1.62 1.14 -3.71
C VAL A 36 1.79 0.87 -2.23
N ALA A 37 2.32 -0.30 -1.88
CA ALA A 37 2.78 -0.60 -0.54
C ALA A 37 4.05 -1.45 -0.60
N VAL A 38 4.91 -1.35 0.43
CA VAL A 38 6.23 -1.99 0.42
C VAL A 38 6.47 -2.78 1.70
N VAL A 39 6.71 -4.08 1.56
CA VAL A 39 7.32 -4.90 2.61
C VAL A 39 8.82 -4.59 2.59
N ALA A 40 9.24 -3.71 3.47
CA ALA A 40 10.59 -3.13 3.51
C ALA A 40 11.44 -3.78 4.60
N VAL A 41 12.43 -4.56 4.21
CA VAL A 41 13.36 -5.25 5.14
C VAL A 41 14.77 -4.72 4.92
N ASP A 42 15.37 -4.19 5.98
CA ASP A 42 16.73 -3.63 5.91
C ASP A 42 17.84 -4.70 6.01
N THR A 43 19.09 -4.25 5.96
CA THR A 43 20.28 -5.14 6.06
C THR A 43 20.41 -5.81 7.43
N GLU A 44 19.73 -5.30 8.46
CA GLU A 44 19.72 -5.88 9.81
C GLU A 44 18.58 -6.91 9.98
N GLY A 45 17.75 -7.13 8.95
CA GLY A 45 16.59 -8.02 8.99
C GLY A 45 15.40 -7.43 9.75
N LEU A 46 15.31 -6.10 9.79
CA LEU A 46 14.17 -5.41 10.41
C LEU A 46 13.16 -5.01 9.34
N LEU A 47 11.92 -5.44 9.53
CA LEU A 47 10.75 -4.94 8.81
C LEU A 47 10.46 -3.51 9.27
N THR A 48 10.28 -2.60 8.32
CA THR A 48 9.87 -1.23 8.58
C THR A 48 8.37 -1.08 8.35
N LEU A 49 7.70 -0.51 9.34
CA LEU A 49 6.30 -0.13 9.34
C LEU A 49 6.18 1.36 9.68
N VAL A 50 5.06 1.96 9.37
CA VAL A 50 4.70 3.32 9.75
C VAL A 50 3.44 3.33 10.60
N ARG A 51 3.45 4.10 11.67
CA ARG A 51 2.26 4.38 12.47
C ARG A 51 1.70 5.71 11.99
N GLN A 52 0.51 5.67 11.41
CA GLN A 52 -0.13 6.81 10.80
C GLN A 52 -1.54 7.00 11.32
N ARG A 53 -1.95 8.26 11.49
CA ARG A 53 -3.34 8.59 11.80
C ARG A 53 -4.19 8.43 10.54
N ARG A 54 -5.28 7.65 10.65
CA ARG A 54 -6.27 7.47 9.59
C ARG A 54 -7.63 8.01 10.05
N GLU A 55 -8.02 9.18 9.52
CA GLU A 55 -9.25 9.88 9.88
C GLU A 55 -10.49 9.01 9.62
N ALA A 56 -10.51 8.24 8.52
CA ALA A 56 -11.60 7.34 8.20
C ALA A 56 -11.78 6.24 9.26
N ALA A 57 -10.68 5.73 9.82
CA ALA A 57 -10.67 4.75 10.91
C ALA A 57 -10.79 5.41 12.30
N ARG A 58 -10.59 6.74 12.40
CA ARG A 58 -10.57 7.54 13.64
C ARG A 58 -9.54 7.08 14.67
N LYS A 59 -8.42 6.56 14.22
CA LYS A 59 -7.32 6.07 15.05
C LYS A 59 -6.00 6.03 14.29
N HIS A 60 -4.91 5.77 15.01
CA HIS A 60 -3.63 5.43 14.39
C HIS A 60 -3.65 3.95 14.01
N LEU A 61 -3.18 3.66 12.81
CA LEU A 61 -2.95 2.30 12.33
C LEU A 61 -1.45 2.07 12.15
N LEU A 62 -1.05 0.82 12.30
CA LEU A 62 0.29 0.37 11.96
C LEU A 62 0.24 -0.28 10.58
N GLU A 63 0.99 0.29 9.64
CA GLU A 63 0.86 -0.01 8.22
C GLU A 63 2.23 -0.26 7.57
N LEU A 64 2.24 -0.94 6.43
CA LEU A 64 3.37 -0.90 5.50
C LEU A 64 3.52 0.52 4.96
N PRO A 65 4.74 1.00 4.69
CA PRO A 65 4.97 2.21 3.91
C PRO A 65 4.18 2.13 2.60
N ALA A 66 3.39 3.18 2.29
CA ALA A 66 2.42 3.12 1.21
C ALA A 66 1.96 4.51 0.77
N GLY A 67 1.74 4.69 -0.51
CA GLY A 67 1.22 5.95 -1.02
C GLY A 67 0.42 5.80 -2.30
N THR A 68 -0.17 6.90 -2.72
CA THR A 68 -1.02 6.98 -3.91
C THR A 68 -0.17 7.20 -5.16
N LEU A 69 -0.52 6.53 -6.26
CA LEU A 69 0.12 6.75 -7.55
C LEU A 69 -0.13 8.18 -8.06
N GLU A 70 0.92 8.86 -8.47
CA GLU A 70 0.80 10.11 -9.21
C GLU A 70 0.41 9.85 -10.68
N HIS A 71 -0.11 10.88 -11.36
CA HIS A 71 -0.58 10.75 -12.73
C HIS A 71 0.55 10.34 -13.69
N GLY A 72 0.43 9.15 -14.27
CA GLY A 72 1.42 8.60 -15.21
C GLY A 72 2.67 8.00 -14.55
N GLU A 73 2.73 7.97 -13.23
CA GLU A 73 3.82 7.34 -12.49
C GLU A 73 3.74 5.81 -12.59
N ARG A 74 4.90 5.16 -12.74
CA ARG A 74 4.96 3.71 -12.70
C ARG A 74 4.91 3.23 -11.25
N PRO A 75 4.16 2.14 -10.93
CA PRO A 75 4.06 1.64 -9.56
C PRO A 75 5.40 1.38 -8.86
N TYR A 76 6.41 0.92 -9.60
CA TYR A 76 7.74 0.69 -9.05
C TYR A 76 8.44 1.99 -8.61
N ASP A 77 8.31 3.05 -9.40
CA ASP A 77 8.95 4.34 -9.08
C ASP A 77 8.24 5.00 -7.89
N SER A 78 6.89 4.93 -7.86
CA SER A 78 6.09 5.38 -6.72
C SER A 78 6.45 4.65 -5.44
N ALA A 79 6.56 3.31 -5.47
CA ALA A 79 6.92 2.53 -4.29
C ALA A 79 8.28 2.94 -3.70
N ARG A 80 9.25 3.27 -4.55
CA ARG A 80 10.57 3.74 -4.10
C ARG A 80 10.51 5.16 -3.52
N ARG A 81 9.78 6.05 -4.16
CA ARG A 81 9.59 7.44 -3.71
C ARG A 81 8.91 7.46 -2.34
N GLU A 82 7.77 6.79 -2.19
CA GLU A 82 7.01 6.72 -0.93
C GLU A 82 7.85 6.11 0.20
N LEU A 83 8.56 5.00 -0.06
CA LEU A 83 9.41 4.40 0.96
C LEU A 83 10.50 5.37 1.43
N GLU A 84 11.15 6.09 0.51
CA GLU A 84 12.19 7.06 0.85
C GLU A 84 11.62 8.24 1.62
N GLU A 85 10.50 8.80 1.17
CA GLU A 85 9.82 9.95 1.81
C GLU A 85 9.39 9.63 3.23
N GLU A 86 8.66 8.54 3.43
CA GLU A 86 8.11 8.16 4.73
C GLU A 86 9.16 7.63 5.72
N THR A 87 10.15 6.89 5.24
CA THR A 87 11.05 6.11 6.13
C THR A 87 12.52 6.46 6.01
N GLY A 88 12.92 7.13 4.93
CA GLY A 88 14.31 7.38 4.59
C GLY A 88 15.08 6.14 4.11
N LEU A 89 14.41 5.02 3.83
CA LEU A 89 15.06 3.82 3.31
C LEU A 89 15.21 3.88 1.79
N THR A 90 16.37 3.49 1.28
CA THR A 90 16.70 3.53 -0.15
C THR A 90 17.49 2.30 -0.60
N GLY A 91 17.74 2.21 -1.91
CA GLY A 91 18.58 1.15 -2.48
C GLY A 91 17.91 -0.23 -2.47
N GLY A 92 18.67 -1.25 -2.15
CA GLY A 92 18.20 -2.62 -2.01
C GLY A 92 17.81 -3.34 -3.30
N THR A 93 17.28 -4.53 -3.15
CA THR A 93 16.74 -5.37 -4.22
C THR A 93 15.23 -5.46 -4.11
N TRP A 94 14.54 -5.33 -5.25
CA TRP A 94 13.10 -5.16 -5.31
C TRP A 94 12.44 -6.16 -6.25
N HIS A 95 11.26 -6.63 -5.86
CA HIS A 95 10.35 -7.30 -6.79
C HIS A 95 8.89 -6.99 -6.44
N GLN A 96 8.02 -7.12 -7.43
CA GLN A 96 6.59 -6.99 -7.19
C GLN A 96 6.06 -8.31 -6.65
N LEU A 97 5.47 -8.26 -5.46
CA LEU A 97 4.90 -9.43 -4.79
C LEU A 97 3.48 -9.74 -5.30
N ALA A 98 2.66 -8.70 -5.45
CA ALA A 98 1.28 -8.85 -5.92
C ALA A 98 0.71 -7.55 -6.51
N ALA A 99 -0.40 -7.68 -7.22
CA ALA A 99 -1.30 -6.57 -7.52
C ALA A 99 -2.75 -7.06 -7.34
N PHE A 100 -3.56 -6.29 -6.63
CA PHE A 100 -4.95 -6.66 -6.32
C PHE A 100 -5.83 -5.42 -6.13
N TYR A 101 -7.13 -5.61 -6.24
CA TYR A 101 -8.10 -4.56 -5.87
C TYR A 101 -8.42 -4.65 -4.38
N THR A 102 -8.43 -3.50 -3.70
CA THR A 102 -8.68 -3.45 -2.26
C THR A 102 -10.14 -3.69 -1.92
N THR A 103 -11.06 -3.06 -2.67
CA THR A 103 -12.50 -3.13 -2.42
C THR A 103 -13.28 -3.09 -3.74
N PRO A 104 -13.15 -4.12 -4.62
CA PRO A 104 -13.66 -4.07 -6.00
C PRO A 104 -15.18 -4.03 -6.13
N GLY A 105 -15.91 -4.14 -5.03
CA GLY A 105 -17.37 -3.99 -5.02
C GLY A 105 -17.85 -2.58 -5.36
N PHE A 106 -17.05 -1.55 -5.07
CA PHE A 106 -17.40 -0.16 -5.33
C PHE A 106 -16.20 0.77 -5.56
N CYS A 107 -14.98 0.31 -5.39
CA CYS A 107 -13.77 1.13 -5.54
C CYS A 107 -12.81 0.52 -6.56
N ARG A 108 -12.21 1.37 -7.40
CA ARG A 108 -11.22 0.98 -8.41
C ARG A 108 -9.79 1.05 -7.91
N GLU A 109 -9.58 1.23 -6.62
CA GLU A 109 -8.23 1.22 -6.07
C GLU A 109 -7.53 -0.12 -6.36
N GLN A 110 -6.50 -0.07 -7.19
CA GLN A 110 -5.57 -1.17 -7.42
C GLN A 110 -4.33 -0.95 -6.56
N MET A 111 -4.03 -1.89 -5.68
CA MET A 111 -2.85 -1.90 -4.84
C MET A 111 -1.74 -2.68 -5.54
N HIS A 112 -0.56 -2.07 -5.69
CA HIS A 112 0.66 -2.72 -6.15
C HIS A 112 1.58 -2.94 -4.95
N LEU A 113 1.78 -4.19 -4.60
CA LEU A 113 2.58 -4.59 -3.45
C LEU A 113 3.98 -5.00 -3.90
N PHE A 114 4.99 -4.44 -3.26
CA PHE A 114 6.40 -4.74 -3.50
C PHE A 114 7.07 -5.31 -2.26
N VAL A 115 8.13 -6.07 -2.49
CA VAL A 115 9.10 -6.44 -1.46
C VAL A 115 10.42 -5.77 -1.80
N ALA A 116 11.07 -5.21 -0.77
CA ALA A 116 12.39 -4.62 -0.87
C ALA A 116 13.29 -5.16 0.26
N HIS A 117 14.44 -5.69 -0.11
CA HIS A 117 15.42 -6.24 0.81
C HIS A 117 16.73 -5.49 0.76
N ALA A 118 17.54 -5.64 1.80
CA ALA A 118 18.88 -5.05 1.92
C ALA A 118 18.85 -3.53 1.71
N LEU A 119 17.83 -2.88 2.24
CA LEU A 119 17.67 -1.44 2.19
C LEU A 119 18.68 -0.75 3.11
N GLU A 120 19.14 0.43 2.66
CA GLU A 120 20.07 1.29 3.38
C GLU A 120 19.35 2.54 3.90
N ARG A 121 19.88 3.16 4.95
CA ARG A 121 19.32 4.39 5.50
C ARG A 121 19.81 5.60 4.71
N GLY A 122 18.88 6.34 4.16
CA GLY A 122 19.03 7.67 3.59
C GLY A 122 18.46 8.76 4.51
N ARG A 123 17.85 9.77 3.94
CA ARG A 123 17.15 10.84 4.65
C ARG A 123 15.65 10.74 4.35
N SER A 124 14.83 10.68 5.40
CA SER A 124 13.37 10.82 5.25
C SER A 124 12.99 12.29 5.00
N SER A 125 11.96 12.49 4.20
CA SER A 125 11.37 13.81 3.95
C SER A 125 9.84 13.64 3.78
N PRO A 126 9.12 13.24 4.85
CA PRO A 126 7.68 13.06 4.79
C PRO A 126 6.98 14.36 4.42
N GLU A 127 5.80 14.27 3.83
CA GLU A 127 4.98 15.43 3.53
C GLU A 127 4.64 16.22 4.81
N ALA A 128 4.46 17.54 4.68
CA ALA A 128 4.36 18.46 5.84
C ALA A 128 3.10 18.23 6.71
N ASP A 129 2.12 17.52 6.19
CA ASP A 129 0.85 17.17 6.85
C ASP A 129 0.80 15.70 7.32
N GLU A 130 1.87 14.94 7.12
CA GLU A 130 1.98 13.56 7.56
C GLU A 130 2.66 13.46 8.93
N GLU A 131 1.87 13.06 9.93
CA GLU A 131 2.38 12.65 11.25
C GLU A 131 2.70 11.15 11.20
N LEU A 132 3.93 10.80 10.75
CA LEU A 132 4.39 9.43 10.63
C LEU A 132 5.39 9.08 11.74
N GLU A 133 5.16 7.94 12.39
CA GLU A 133 6.12 7.31 13.31
C GLU A 133 6.66 6.03 12.67
N VAL A 134 7.96 5.97 12.41
CA VAL A 134 8.60 4.76 11.89
C VAL A 134 8.75 3.72 13.00
N VAL A 135 8.17 2.55 12.79
CA VAL A 135 8.22 1.40 13.71
C VAL A 135 8.98 0.25 13.06
N ARG A 136 9.80 -0.46 13.84
CA ARG A 136 10.60 -1.58 13.32
C ARG A 136 10.32 -2.86 14.07
N TRP A 137 10.12 -3.93 13.33
CA TRP A 137 9.97 -5.27 13.86
C TRP A 137 11.06 -6.20 13.34
N PRO A 138 11.59 -7.09 14.15
CA PRO A 138 12.38 -8.21 13.63
C PRO A 138 11.53 -9.02 12.64
N ALA A 139 12.07 -9.29 11.44
CA ALA A 139 11.28 -9.98 10.40
C ALA A 139 10.83 -11.38 10.82
N ASN A 140 11.58 -12.05 11.70
CA ASN A 140 11.21 -13.34 12.28
C ASN A 140 10.05 -13.29 13.30
N GLU A 141 9.64 -12.09 13.74
CA GLU A 141 8.50 -11.91 14.65
C GLU A 141 7.19 -11.60 13.91
N ILE A 142 7.22 -11.36 12.61
CA ILE A 142 6.05 -10.93 11.81
C ILE A 142 4.86 -11.89 12.06
N ALA A 143 5.07 -13.20 11.91
CA ALA A 143 4.00 -14.19 12.04
C ALA A 143 3.31 -14.15 13.41
N ALA A 144 4.07 -13.94 14.48
CA ALA A 144 3.55 -13.87 15.86
C ALA A 144 2.76 -12.57 16.10
N ARG A 145 3.07 -11.50 15.35
CA ARG A 145 2.53 -10.15 15.57
C ARG A 145 1.46 -9.71 14.59
N LEU A 146 1.04 -10.56 13.64
CA LEU A 146 -0.03 -10.25 12.69
C LEU A 146 -1.33 -9.79 13.37
N HIS A 147 -1.62 -10.30 14.57
CA HIS A 147 -2.81 -9.94 15.35
C HIS A 147 -2.81 -8.48 15.86
N GLU A 148 -1.68 -7.78 15.83
CA GLU A 148 -1.56 -6.37 16.20
C GLU A 148 -2.00 -5.43 15.06
N LEU A 149 -2.22 -5.98 13.84
CA LEU A 149 -2.50 -5.22 12.62
C LEU A 149 -3.98 -5.18 12.32
N GLU A 150 -4.46 -4.04 11.82
CA GLU A 150 -5.85 -3.84 11.45
C GLU A 150 -6.00 -3.30 10.01
N ASP A 151 -4.89 -2.99 9.35
CA ASP A 151 -4.88 -2.51 7.98
C ASP A 151 -4.81 -3.69 6.98
N ALA A 152 -5.76 -3.73 6.05
CA ALA A 152 -5.91 -4.85 5.12
C ALA A 152 -4.73 -5.04 4.17
N LYS A 153 -4.15 -3.93 3.63
CA LYS A 153 -2.99 -4.01 2.73
C LYS A 153 -1.76 -4.54 3.45
N THR A 154 -1.58 -4.14 4.71
CA THR A 154 -0.48 -4.60 5.57
C THR A 154 -0.61 -6.08 5.89
N LEU A 155 -1.79 -6.52 6.31
CA LEU A 155 -2.07 -7.94 6.54
C LEU A 155 -1.85 -8.78 5.28
N ALA A 156 -2.40 -8.35 4.13
CA ALA A 156 -2.22 -9.05 2.87
C ALA A 156 -0.74 -9.12 2.46
N GLY A 157 -0.02 -8.00 2.59
CA GLY A 157 1.39 -7.90 2.26
C GLY A 157 2.26 -8.82 3.09
N LEU A 158 2.09 -8.80 4.40
CA LEU A 158 2.91 -9.63 5.29
C LEU A 158 2.57 -11.12 5.20
N LEU A 159 1.31 -11.49 4.98
CA LEU A 159 0.92 -12.88 4.75
C LEU A 159 1.51 -13.44 3.44
N LEU A 160 1.47 -12.66 2.36
CA LEU A 160 2.08 -13.06 1.09
C LEU A 160 3.61 -13.15 1.20
N TYR A 161 4.24 -12.21 1.90
CA TYR A 161 5.68 -12.22 2.15
C TYR A 161 6.12 -13.47 2.94
N LEU A 162 5.41 -13.83 4.00
CA LEU A 162 5.68 -15.04 4.78
C LEU A 162 5.50 -16.31 3.92
N HIS A 163 4.47 -16.36 3.10
CA HIS A 163 4.23 -17.48 2.19
C HIS A 163 5.37 -17.66 1.17
N GLU A 164 5.88 -16.55 0.59
CA GLU A 164 7.01 -16.60 -0.33
C GLU A 164 8.29 -17.10 0.35
N ALA A 165 8.55 -16.63 1.59
CA ALA A 165 9.71 -17.06 2.37
C ALA A 165 9.66 -18.58 2.69
N ASP A 166 8.50 -19.10 3.08
CA ASP A 166 8.30 -20.51 3.35
C ASP A 166 8.52 -21.37 2.09
N ALA A 167 8.01 -20.93 0.95
CA ALA A 167 8.19 -21.61 -0.33
C ALA A 167 9.67 -21.67 -0.75
N SER A 168 10.44 -20.62 -0.47
CA SER A 168 11.88 -20.55 -0.78
C SER A 168 12.74 -21.42 0.14
N THR A 169 12.26 -21.76 1.33
CA THR A 169 12.99 -22.60 2.31
C THR A 169 12.73 -24.09 2.09
N SER A 170 11.69 -24.45 1.30
CA SER A 170 11.25 -25.82 1.05
C SER A 170 11.88 -26.46 -0.21
N LEU A 171 12.78 -25.75 -0.91
CA LEU A 171 13.57 -26.18 -2.08
C LEU A 171 15.04 -26.37 -1.73
#